data_58d1bf738b2381be5a9e20d6907c4755
#
_entry.id   58d1bf738b2381be5a9e20d6907c4755
#
_cell.length_a   1.000
_cell.length_b   1.000
_cell.length_c   1.000
_cell.angle_alpha   90.00
_cell.angle_beta   90.00
_cell.angle_gamma   90.00
#
_symmetry.space_group_name_H-M   'P 1'
#
loop_
_entity.id
_entity.type
_entity.pdbx_description
1 polymer ?
#
loop_
_entity_poly.entity_id
_entity_poly.type
_entity_poly.pdbx_seq_one_letter_code
_entity_poly.pdbx_strand_id
1 'polypeptide(L)'
;KYTEPLHPMLFVKNNPSQFIWQSRKDGFTHFYLYDISGKLIKQLTKGNWEVKAENGFDEKGERLFFHANDQSPVNQDFYSVNLKSGVVTRITNGNGFHTCVLDEKGNYIIDNFSSSHTPREYYVINTSTKKSTTIFKADNPIKDYKTGSWNLFTIKNNEGTDLYCRVFKPVNFDSTKKYPVLVY
;
A
#
# COMPACT_ATOMS: atom_id res chain seq x y z
N LYS A 1 -6.56 3.32 -26.35
CA LYS A 1 -5.99 3.50 -25.00
C LYS A 1 -6.60 2.45 -24.11
N TYR A 2 -5.80 1.53 -23.59
CA TYR A 2 -6.28 0.48 -22.67
C TYR A 2 -6.75 1.12 -21.37
N THR A 3 -7.93 0.73 -20.89
CA THR A 3 -8.47 1.16 -19.61
C THR A 3 -8.88 -0.09 -18.85
N GLU A 4 -8.25 -0.33 -17.70
CA GLU A 4 -8.66 -1.41 -16.82
C GLU A 4 -10.04 -1.12 -16.21
N PRO A 5 -10.88 -2.15 -16.01
CA PRO A 5 -12.12 -2.00 -15.27
C PRO A 5 -11.81 -1.43 -13.89
N LEU A 6 -12.53 -0.40 -13.50
CA LEU A 6 -12.42 0.15 -12.15
C LEU A 6 -13.25 -0.69 -11.17
N HIS A 7 -12.89 -0.60 -9.91
CA HIS A 7 -13.66 -1.19 -8.82
C HIS A 7 -15.10 -0.67 -8.81
N PRO A 8 -16.07 -1.43 -8.29
CA PRO A 8 -17.45 -0.99 -8.18
C PRO A 8 -17.56 0.26 -7.29
N MET A 9 -18.68 0.98 -7.43
CA MET A 9 -19.00 2.09 -6.55
C MET A 9 -19.09 1.63 -5.10
N LEU A 10 -18.41 2.33 -4.19
CA LEU A 10 -18.47 2.07 -2.76
C LEU A 10 -19.40 3.09 -2.10
N PHE A 11 -20.64 2.69 -1.74
CA PHE A 11 -21.55 3.56 -1.03
C PHE A 11 -21.04 3.88 0.37
N VAL A 12 -21.15 5.16 0.77
CA VAL A 12 -20.70 5.61 2.09
C VAL A 12 -21.57 4.97 3.17
N LYS A 13 -20.93 4.31 4.13
CA LYS A 13 -21.63 3.71 5.28
C LYS A 13 -22.45 4.78 6.02
N ASN A 14 -23.70 4.47 6.31
CA ASN A 14 -24.66 5.37 6.94
C ASN A 14 -25.05 6.64 6.12
N ASN A 15 -24.62 6.74 4.86
CA ASN A 15 -25.03 7.82 3.97
C ASN A 15 -25.21 7.32 2.53
N PRO A 16 -26.33 6.66 2.20
CA PRO A 16 -26.55 6.06 0.88
C PRO A 16 -26.73 7.08 -0.25
N SER A 17 -26.82 8.37 0.06
CA SER A 17 -26.84 9.44 -0.94
C SER A 17 -25.46 9.84 -1.48
N GLN A 18 -24.40 9.19 -0.99
CA GLN A 18 -23.02 9.42 -1.42
C GLN A 18 -22.29 8.10 -1.70
N PHE A 19 -21.42 8.15 -2.68
CA PHE A 19 -20.54 7.02 -3.01
C PHE A 19 -19.12 7.48 -3.32
N ILE A 20 -18.18 6.57 -3.15
CA ILE A 20 -16.78 6.76 -3.50
C ILE A 20 -16.50 5.99 -4.79
N TRP A 21 -15.83 6.67 -5.71
CA TRP A 21 -15.35 6.09 -6.96
C TRP A 21 -13.84 6.18 -7.05
N GLN A 22 -13.22 5.10 -7.52
CA GLN A 22 -11.80 5.10 -7.90
C GLN A 22 -11.66 5.59 -9.34
N SER A 23 -10.73 6.49 -9.59
CA SER A 23 -10.48 7.02 -10.93
C SER A 23 -9.01 7.36 -11.13
N ARG A 24 -8.52 7.15 -12.36
CA ARG A 24 -7.19 7.55 -12.82
C ARG A 24 -7.20 8.87 -13.61
N LYS A 25 -8.22 9.69 -13.46
CA LYS A 25 -8.36 10.93 -14.25
C LYS A 25 -7.19 11.92 -14.09
N ASP A 26 -6.48 11.84 -12.96
CA ASP A 26 -5.31 12.66 -12.65
C ASP A 26 -3.97 11.94 -12.88
N GLY A 27 -3.99 10.78 -13.57
CA GLY A 27 -2.80 9.98 -13.89
C GLY A 27 -2.54 8.81 -12.93
N PHE A 28 -2.96 8.92 -11.67
CA PHE A 28 -2.87 7.89 -10.65
C PHE A 28 -4.26 7.50 -10.13
N THR A 29 -4.38 6.29 -9.58
CA THR A 29 -5.64 5.82 -8.99
C THR A 29 -5.91 6.51 -7.67
N HIS A 30 -6.99 7.30 -7.60
CA HIS A 30 -7.40 8.02 -6.40
C HIS A 30 -8.89 7.86 -6.11
N PHE A 31 -9.29 8.17 -4.87
CA PHE A 31 -10.69 8.20 -4.43
C PHE A 31 -11.33 9.56 -4.65
N TYR A 32 -12.56 9.52 -5.16
CA TYR A 32 -13.42 10.69 -5.39
C TYR A 32 -14.78 10.43 -4.77
N LEU A 33 -15.26 11.37 -3.96
CA LEU A 33 -16.58 11.34 -3.35
C LEU A 33 -17.59 12.03 -4.26
N TYR A 34 -18.68 11.34 -4.56
CA TYR A 34 -19.79 11.83 -5.38
C TYR A 34 -21.09 11.73 -4.60
N ASP A 35 -22.07 12.57 -4.97
CA ASP A 35 -23.46 12.34 -4.62
C ASP A 35 -24.13 11.36 -5.60
N ILE A 36 -25.33 10.87 -5.23
CA ILE A 36 -26.06 9.89 -6.05
C ILE A 36 -26.52 10.42 -7.42
N SER A 37 -26.51 11.75 -7.64
CA SER A 37 -26.76 12.37 -8.93
C SER A 37 -25.55 12.31 -9.88
N GLY A 38 -24.40 11.85 -9.38
CA GLY A 38 -23.13 11.79 -10.11
C GLY A 38 -22.33 13.09 -10.04
N LYS A 39 -22.72 14.05 -9.20
CA LYS A 39 -21.97 15.28 -8.98
C LYS A 39 -20.77 15.01 -8.07
N LEU A 40 -19.58 15.42 -8.51
CA LEU A 40 -18.38 15.36 -7.69
C LEU A 40 -18.49 16.32 -6.50
N ILE A 41 -18.38 15.76 -5.30
CA ILE A 41 -18.32 16.50 -4.04
C ILE A 41 -16.89 16.89 -3.74
N LYS A 42 -15.96 15.90 -3.77
CA LYS A 42 -14.56 16.10 -3.37
C LYS A 42 -13.64 14.99 -3.92
N GLN A 43 -12.41 15.36 -4.25
CA GLN A 43 -11.30 14.41 -4.35
C GLN A 43 -10.78 14.11 -2.93
N LEU A 44 -10.74 12.84 -2.53
CA LEU A 44 -10.35 12.41 -1.18
C LEU A 44 -8.85 12.14 -1.06
N THR A 45 -8.24 11.61 -2.12
CA THR A 45 -6.80 11.31 -2.15
C THR A 45 -6.17 11.91 -3.40
N LYS A 46 -4.89 12.31 -3.32
CA LYS A 46 -4.15 12.92 -4.43
C LYS A 46 -2.64 12.71 -4.25
N GLY A 47 -1.88 12.79 -5.33
CA GLY A 47 -0.41 12.69 -5.33
C GLY A 47 0.11 11.77 -6.42
N ASN A 48 1.43 11.61 -6.48
CA ASN A 48 2.11 10.73 -7.45
C ASN A 48 2.22 9.29 -6.92
N TRP A 49 1.11 8.75 -6.45
CA TRP A 49 0.97 7.41 -5.88
C TRP A 49 -0.44 6.87 -6.13
N GLU A 50 -0.67 5.61 -5.86
CA GLU A 50 -1.93 4.94 -6.15
C GLU A 50 -2.58 4.35 -4.91
N VAL A 51 -3.89 4.49 -4.82
CA VAL A 51 -4.74 3.59 -4.04
C VAL A 51 -4.71 2.21 -4.68
N LYS A 52 -4.52 1.16 -3.86
CA LYS A 52 -4.49 -0.24 -4.33
C LYS A 52 -5.79 -0.99 -4.04
N ALA A 53 -6.32 -0.86 -2.83
CA ALA A 53 -7.57 -1.50 -2.43
C ALA A 53 -8.24 -0.73 -1.29
N GLU A 54 -9.56 -0.62 -1.34
CA GLU A 54 -10.38 -0.19 -0.23
C GLU A 54 -10.62 -1.33 0.76
N ASN A 55 -10.70 -1.01 2.05
CA ASN A 55 -10.90 -1.98 3.14
C ASN A 55 -12.13 -1.70 4.00
N GLY A 56 -12.96 -0.74 3.61
CA GLY A 56 -14.19 -0.41 4.32
C GLY A 56 -14.10 0.85 5.19
N PHE A 57 -15.17 1.07 5.96
CA PHE A 57 -15.35 2.26 6.78
C PHE A 57 -15.25 1.95 8.27
N ASP A 58 -15.02 2.98 9.08
CA ASP A 58 -15.29 2.89 10.52
C ASP A 58 -16.79 2.78 10.80
N GLU A 59 -17.14 2.55 12.08
CA GLU A 59 -18.53 2.33 12.50
C GLU A 59 -19.44 3.51 12.15
N LYS A 60 -18.93 4.74 12.22
CA LYS A 60 -19.67 5.96 11.93
C LYS A 60 -19.75 6.29 10.43
N GLY A 61 -18.93 5.65 9.58
CA GLY A 61 -18.82 6.00 8.17
C GLY A 61 -18.08 7.31 7.92
N GLU A 62 -17.25 7.77 8.87
CA GLU A 62 -16.51 9.03 8.76
C GLU A 62 -15.12 8.84 8.14
N ARG A 63 -14.53 7.64 8.27
CA ARG A 63 -13.23 7.31 7.70
C ARG A 63 -13.34 6.11 6.76
N LEU A 64 -12.73 6.23 5.59
CA LEU A 64 -12.47 5.12 4.69
C LEU A 64 -11.04 4.62 4.90
N PHE A 65 -10.87 3.31 4.99
CA PHE A 65 -9.58 2.64 5.11
C PHE A 65 -9.15 1.99 3.80
N PHE A 66 -7.85 2.01 3.50
CA PHE A 66 -7.34 1.54 2.21
C PHE A 66 -5.84 1.23 2.23
N HIS A 67 -5.41 0.42 1.26
CA HIS A 67 -3.99 0.23 0.96
C HIS A 67 -3.54 1.21 -0.13
N ALA A 68 -2.30 1.69 -0.01
CA ALA A 68 -1.67 2.57 -0.99
C ALA A 68 -0.13 2.45 -0.97
N ASN A 69 0.50 2.97 -2.03
CA ASN A 69 1.96 2.97 -2.20
C ASN A 69 2.59 4.38 -2.09
N ASP A 70 2.00 5.25 -1.26
CA ASP A 70 2.42 6.66 -1.11
C ASP A 70 3.90 6.82 -0.72
N GLN A 71 4.44 5.94 0.15
CA GLN A 71 5.82 6.05 0.61
C GLN A 71 6.84 5.60 -0.44
N SER A 72 6.48 4.64 -1.26
CA SER A 72 7.33 4.12 -2.35
C SER A 72 6.52 3.21 -3.27
N PRO A 73 6.75 3.22 -4.58
CA PRO A 73 6.10 2.29 -5.51
C PRO A 73 6.32 0.81 -5.21
N VAL A 74 7.38 0.47 -4.48
CA VAL A 74 7.72 -0.92 -4.09
C VAL A 74 7.23 -1.31 -2.70
N ASN A 75 6.55 -0.40 -2.00
CA ASN A 75 5.95 -0.64 -0.68
C ASN A 75 4.42 -0.62 -0.78
N GLN A 76 3.78 -1.19 0.21
CA GLN A 76 2.36 -1.06 0.42
C GLN A 76 2.09 -0.79 1.89
N ASP A 77 1.34 0.27 2.16
CA ASP A 77 0.98 0.70 3.49
C ASP A 77 -0.54 0.79 3.65
N PHE A 78 -0.99 0.87 4.90
CA PHE A 78 -2.40 1.03 5.25
C PHE A 78 -2.69 2.43 5.76
N TYR A 79 -3.75 3.02 5.21
CA TYR A 79 -4.16 4.40 5.44
C TYR A 79 -5.63 4.50 5.84
N SER A 80 -5.99 5.63 6.40
CA SER A 80 -7.37 6.10 6.42
C SER A 80 -7.47 7.49 5.82
N VAL A 81 -8.64 7.83 5.23
CA VAL A 81 -9.01 9.18 4.84
C VAL A 81 -10.30 9.57 5.54
N ASN A 82 -10.32 10.74 6.18
CA ASN A 82 -11.54 11.30 6.74
C ASN A 82 -12.38 11.93 5.62
N LEU A 83 -13.61 11.50 5.45
CA LEU A 83 -14.47 11.92 4.33
C LEU A 83 -14.83 13.40 4.38
N LYS A 84 -14.97 13.97 5.57
CA LYS A 84 -15.32 15.39 5.76
C LYS A 84 -14.12 16.29 5.54
N SER A 85 -13.01 16.06 6.23
CA SER A 85 -11.81 16.91 6.15
C SER A 85 -10.94 16.61 4.92
N GLY A 86 -10.92 15.35 4.43
CA GLY A 86 -9.99 14.87 3.41
C GLY A 86 -8.59 14.56 3.95
N VAL A 87 -8.41 14.57 5.26
CA VAL A 87 -7.11 14.25 5.88
C VAL A 87 -6.81 12.78 5.70
N VAL A 88 -5.70 12.49 5.04
CA VAL A 88 -5.14 11.15 4.87
C VAL A 88 -4.16 10.87 6.00
N THR A 89 -4.28 9.72 6.63
CA THR A 89 -3.43 9.31 7.75
C THR A 89 -2.88 7.92 7.52
N ARG A 90 -1.55 7.77 7.48
CA ARG A 90 -0.88 6.46 7.46
C ARG A 90 -1.03 5.80 8.83
N ILE A 91 -1.40 4.51 8.85
CA ILE A 91 -1.63 3.72 10.07
C ILE A 91 -0.48 2.76 10.35
N THR A 92 0.03 2.09 9.31
CA THR A 92 1.17 1.17 9.42
C THR A 92 2.50 1.91 9.48
N ASN A 93 3.53 1.25 10.04
CA ASN A 93 4.89 1.76 10.12
C ASN A 93 5.87 0.75 9.54
N GLY A 94 7.03 1.23 9.11
CA GLY A 94 8.08 0.40 8.50
C GLY A 94 8.06 0.48 6.98
N ASN A 95 9.14 0.00 6.37
CA ASN A 95 9.30 -0.07 4.92
C ASN A 95 9.13 -1.51 4.48
N GLY A 96 8.09 -1.80 3.74
CA GLY A 96 7.79 -3.14 3.27
C GLY A 96 6.37 -3.27 2.73
N PHE A 97 5.84 -4.46 2.85
CA PHE A 97 4.52 -4.80 2.33
C PHE A 97 3.59 -5.15 3.49
N HIS A 98 2.58 -4.33 3.68
CA HIS A 98 1.55 -4.49 4.68
C HIS A 98 0.27 -5.00 4.03
N THR A 99 -0.30 -6.10 4.55
CA THR A 99 -1.62 -6.59 4.17
C THR A 99 -2.49 -6.60 5.40
N CYS A 100 -3.43 -5.67 5.45
CA CYS A 100 -4.21 -5.43 6.65
C CYS A 100 -5.64 -5.92 6.50
N VAL A 101 -6.17 -6.47 7.58
CA VAL A 101 -7.60 -6.78 7.74
C VAL A 101 -8.16 -5.86 8.81
N LEU A 102 -9.22 -5.11 8.43
CA LEU A 102 -9.89 -4.17 9.31
C LEU A 102 -11.01 -4.88 10.10
N ASP A 103 -11.17 -4.55 11.38
CA ASP A 103 -12.35 -4.98 12.14
C ASP A 103 -13.62 -4.23 11.69
N GLU A 104 -14.79 -4.76 11.98
CA GLU A 104 -16.09 -4.22 11.54
C GLU A 104 -16.35 -2.79 11.99
N LYS A 105 -15.73 -2.37 13.11
CA LYS A 105 -15.89 -1.03 13.69
C LYS A 105 -14.82 -0.03 13.24
N GLY A 106 -13.76 -0.51 12.57
CA GLY A 106 -12.66 0.33 12.17
C GLY A 106 -11.72 0.77 13.28
N ASN A 107 -11.73 0.07 14.42
CA ASN A 107 -10.92 0.40 15.59
C ASN A 107 -9.53 -0.26 15.55
N TYR A 108 -9.45 -1.46 14.97
CA TYR A 108 -8.24 -2.25 14.93
C TYR A 108 -8.01 -2.84 13.54
N ILE A 109 -6.73 -3.09 13.24
CA ILE A 109 -6.32 -3.92 12.11
C ILE A 109 -5.43 -5.05 12.60
N ILE A 110 -5.51 -6.18 11.89
CA ILE A 110 -4.46 -7.18 11.89
C ILE A 110 -3.58 -6.87 10.68
N ASP A 111 -2.33 -6.52 10.94
CA ASP A 111 -1.34 -6.24 9.93
C ASP A 111 -0.43 -7.45 9.72
N ASN A 112 -0.38 -7.96 8.50
CA ASN A 112 0.55 -8.96 8.03
C ASN A 112 1.66 -8.24 7.28
N PHE A 113 2.78 -8.04 7.95
CA PHE A 113 3.94 -7.32 7.45
C PHE A 113 5.05 -8.26 6.99
N SER A 114 5.71 -7.89 5.91
CA SER A 114 7.00 -8.47 5.51
C SER A 114 7.83 -7.45 4.72
N SER A 115 9.13 -7.63 4.71
CA SER A 115 10.03 -6.82 3.89
C SER A 115 11.11 -7.69 3.25
N SER A 116 12.02 -7.05 2.55
CA SER A 116 13.20 -7.69 1.95
C SER A 116 14.07 -8.45 2.97
N HIS A 117 14.09 -8.00 4.20
CA HIS A 117 14.97 -8.53 5.25
C HIS A 117 14.20 -9.01 6.49
N THR A 118 12.88 -8.82 6.48
CA THR A 118 12.01 -9.19 7.59
C THR A 118 11.06 -10.30 7.13
N PRO A 119 11.17 -11.51 7.70
CA PRO A 119 10.16 -12.55 7.53
C PRO A 119 8.80 -12.05 7.99
N ARG A 120 7.75 -12.83 7.69
CA ARG A 120 6.38 -12.45 8.02
C ARG A 120 6.20 -12.19 9.52
N GLU A 121 5.64 -11.03 9.82
CA GLU A 121 5.26 -10.63 11.17
C GLU A 121 3.78 -10.23 11.21
N TYR A 122 3.11 -10.48 12.33
CA TYR A 122 1.72 -10.08 12.54
C TYR A 122 1.59 -9.14 13.73
N TYR A 123 0.82 -8.07 13.53
CA TYR A 123 0.56 -7.05 14.53
C TYR A 123 -0.93 -6.78 14.67
N VAL A 124 -1.39 -6.46 15.89
CA VAL A 124 -2.65 -5.75 16.09
C VAL A 124 -2.33 -4.28 16.25
N ILE A 125 -2.96 -3.43 15.45
CA ILE A 125 -2.73 -1.98 15.49
C ILE A 125 -4.06 -1.28 15.74
N ASN A 126 -4.10 -0.39 16.73
CA ASN A 126 -5.23 0.51 16.94
C ASN A 126 -5.20 1.63 15.88
N THR A 127 -6.27 1.78 15.11
CA THR A 127 -6.33 2.69 13.95
C THR A 127 -6.29 4.18 14.31
N SER A 128 -6.64 4.53 15.55
CA SER A 128 -6.69 5.92 16.02
C SER A 128 -5.41 6.32 16.73
N THR A 129 -4.93 5.48 17.66
CA THR A 129 -3.71 5.76 18.43
C THR A 129 -2.44 5.29 17.75
N LYS A 130 -2.56 4.41 16.75
CA LYS A 130 -1.46 3.71 16.06
C LYS A 130 -0.60 2.83 16.99
N LYS A 131 -1.09 2.56 18.20
CA LYS A 131 -0.43 1.64 19.12
C LYS A 131 -0.46 0.25 18.52
N SER A 132 0.72 -0.35 18.35
CA SER A 132 0.93 -1.68 17.78
C SER A 132 1.31 -2.67 18.87
N THR A 133 0.78 -3.88 18.77
CA THR A 133 1.14 -5.03 19.59
C THR A 133 1.51 -6.20 18.68
N THR A 134 2.68 -6.77 18.88
CA THR A 134 3.12 -7.95 18.12
C THR A 134 2.32 -9.18 18.54
N ILE A 135 1.76 -9.90 17.56
CA ILE A 135 1.11 -11.20 17.78
C ILE A 135 2.10 -12.34 17.48
N PHE A 136 2.82 -12.20 16.37
CA PHE A 136 3.70 -13.27 15.87
C PHE A 136 4.85 -12.70 15.05
N LYS A 137 6.01 -13.33 15.14
CA LYS A 137 7.17 -13.12 14.28
C LYS A 137 7.68 -14.46 13.79
N ALA A 138 7.71 -14.64 12.47
CA ALA A 138 8.27 -15.83 11.88
C ALA A 138 9.79 -15.83 12.00
N ASP A 139 10.36 -16.98 12.34
CA ASP A 139 11.79 -17.19 12.21
C ASP A 139 12.20 -17.11 10.73
N ASN A 140 13.43 -16.69 10.50
CA ASN A 140 13.98 -16.71 9.14
C ASN A 140 14.33 -18.18 8.76
N PRO A 141 13.59 -18.82 7.84
CA PRO A 141 13.78 -20.23 7.51
C PRO A 141 15.11 -20.51 6.79
N ILE A 142 15.77 -19.47 6.30
CA ILE A 142 17.04 -19.59 5.57
C ILE A 142 18.24 -19.01 6.35
N LYS A 143 18.08 -18.76 7.65
CA LYS A 143 19.13 -18.13 8.48
C LYS A 143 20.44 -18.93 8.52
N ASP A 144 20.34 -20.25 8.43
CA ASP A 144 21.49 -21.17 8.52
C ASP A 144 22.07 -21.52 7.13
N TYR A 145 21.50 -20.97 6.06
CA TYR A 145 21.97 -21.18 4.69
C TYR A 145 22.80 -20.00 4.20
N LYS A 146 23.89 -20.29 3.50
CA LYS A 146 24.63 -19.28 2.75
C LYS A 146 23.82 -18.91 1.49
N THR A 147 23.12 -17.82 1.54
CA THR A 147 22.37 -17.28 0.40
C THR A 147 23.10 -16.14 -0.25
N GLY A 148 22.85 -15.92 -1.54
CA GLY A 148 23.27 -14.69 -2.21
C GLY A 148 22.61 -13.45 -1.61
N SER A 149 23.13 -12.30 -1.92
CA SER A 149 22.52 -11.01 -1.53
C SER A 149 21.60 -10.47 -2.61
N TRP A 150 20.63 -9.67 -2.22
CA TRP A 150 19.82 -8.93 -3.17
C TRP A 150 19.58 -7.49 -2.70
N ASN A 151 19.43 -6.59 -3.67
CA ASN A 151 19.20 -5.19 -3.39
C ASN A 151 18.16 -4.61 -4.34
N LEU A 152 17.36 -3.70 -3.85
CA LEU A 152 16.56 -2.79 -4.65
C LEU A 152 17.40 -1.55 -4.98
N PHE A 153 17.31 -1.07 -6.21
CA PHE A 153 17.94 0.14 -6.65
C PHE A 153 17.11 0.79 -7.76
N THR A 154 17.42 2.00 -8.10
CA THR A 154 16.70 2.76 -9.11
C THR A 154 17.66 3.17 -10.22
N ILE A 155 17.23 3.03 -11.48
CA ILE A 155 17.87 3.59 -12.64
C ILE A 155 16.92 4.54 -13.35
N LYS A 156 17.44 5.53 -14.06
CA LYS A 156 16.59 6.41 -14.87
C LYS A 156 16.53 5.91 -16.31
N ASN A 157 15.33 5.97 -16.89
CA ASN A 157 15.17 5.80 -18.32
C ASN A 157 15.60 7.06 -19.08
N ASN A 158 15.52 7.04 -20.41
CA ASN A 158 15.90 8.17 -21.27
C ASN A 158 15.04 9.43 -21.06
N GLU A 159 13.86 9.28 -20.45
CA GLU A 159 12.93 10.37 -20.13
C GLU A 159 13.09 10.88 -18.70
N GLY A 160 14.05 10.34 -17.94
CA GLY A 160 14.31 10.69 -16.54
C GLY A 160 13.38 10.01 -15.52
N THR A 161 12.53 9.08 -15.95
CA THR A 161 11.64 8.31 -15.06
C THR A 161 12.43 7.26 -14.28
N ASP A 162 12.15 7.13 -13.00
CA ASP A 162 12.76 6.13 -12.13
C ASP A 162 12.19 4.73 -12.41
N LEU A 163 13.09 3.81 -12.76
CA LEU A 163 12.80 2.40 -12.90
C LEU A 163 13.32 1.65 -11.67
N TYR A 164 12.42 1.01 -10.96
CA TYR A 164 12.75 0.23 -9.77
C TYR A 164 13.24 -1.15 -10.18
N CYS A 165 14.47 -1.46 -9.81
CA CYS A 165 15.14 -2.69 -10.18
C CYS A 165 15.52 -3.51 -8.95
N ARG A 166 15.58 -4.82 -9.13
CA ARG A 166 16.09 -5.75 -8.13
C ARG A 166 17.21 -6.58 -8.72
N VAL A 167 18.35 -6.64 -8.03
CA VAL A 167 19.48 -7.48 -8.40
C VAL A 167 19.71 -8.55 -7.36
N PHE A 168 19.90 -9.79 -7.81
CA PHE A 168 20.39 -10.91 -7.01
C PHE A 168 21.85 -11.16 -7.35
N LYS A 169 22.70 -11.23 -6.34
CA LYS A 169 24.11 -11.53 -6.48
C LYS A 169 24.39 -12.92 -5.89
N PRO A 170 25.25 -13.74 -6.53
CA PRO A 170 25.57 -15.06 -6.01
C PRO A 170 26.28 -15.02 -4.65
N VAL A 171 26.32 -16.15 -3.99
CA VAL A 171 27.16 -16.33 -2.79
C VAL A 171 28.61 -16.04 -3.16
N ASN A 172 29.32 -15.30 -2.31
CA ASN A 172 30.69 -14.87 -2.53
C ASN A 172 30.88 -14.01 -3.79
N PHE A 173 29.91 -13.13 -4.08
CA PHE A 173 30.01 -12.18 -5.19
C PHE A 173 31.29 -11.35 -5.08
N ASP A 174 32.05 -11.34 -6.15
CA ASP A 174 33.30 -10.59 -6.32
C ASP A 174 33.12 -9.56 -7.45
N SER A 175 33.11 -8.28 -7.11
CA SER A 175 32.90 -7.20 -8.08
C SER A 175 34.00 -7.05 -9.13
N THR A 176 35.14 -7.73 -8.95
CA THR A 176 36.24 -7.72 -9.92
C THR A 176 36.06 -8.79 -11.01
N LYS A 177 35.11 -9.71 -10.82
CA LYS A 177 34.81 -10.79 -11.76
C LYS A 177 33.62 -10.46 -12.65
N LYS A 178 33.60 -11.07 -13.83
CA LYS A 178 32.45 -11.04 -14.74
C LYS A 178 31.52 -12.21 -14.47
N TYR A 179 30.23 -11.96 -14.45
CA TYR A 179 29.18 -12.95 -14.26
C TYR A 179 28.21 -12.92 -15.43
N PRO A 180 27.62 -14.05 -15.82
CA PRO A 180 26.46 -14.04 -16.69
C PRO A 180 25.29 -13.36 -15.98
N VAL A 181 24.52 -12.57 -16.73
CA VAL A 181 23.35 -11.83 -16.20
C VAL A 181 22.10 -12.33 -16.90
N LEU A 182 21.09 -12.68 -16.11
CA LEU A 182 19.74 -12.94 -16.56
C LEU A 182 18.86 -11.73 -16.22
N VAL A 183 18.21 -11.18 -17.25
CA VAL A 183 17.26 -10.06 -17.13
C VAL A 183 15.88 -10.58 -17.49
N TYR A 184 14.84 -10.28 -16.69
CA TYR A 184 13.45 -10.65 -16.93
C TYR A 184 12.47 -9.59 -16.38
#